data_fd76d9af6feb1453e4b1d9736cf889ac
#
_entry.id   fd76d9af6feb1453e4b1d9736cf889ac
#
_cell.length_a   1.000
_cell.length_b   1.000
_cell.length_c   1.000
_cell.angle_alpha   90.00
_cell.angle_beta   90.00
_cell.angle_gamma   90.00
#
_symmetry.space_group_name_H-M   'P 1'
#
loop_
_entity.id
_entity.type
_entity.pdbx_description
1 polymer ?
#
loop_
_entity_poly.entity_id
_entity_poly.type
_entity_poly.pdbx_seq_one_letter_code
_entity_poly.pdbx_strand_id
1 'polypeptide(L)'
;MSTEDRRENVNPEVEAEEFSEEALSEQRQIRREKLRTLQEAGRNPFLEENWNVTAHSMDIKNNFEAMEDQEVSCAGRIMAFRHMGKASFIDIQDKQGRIQCFVAKDALGEEEYNYFKTYDIGDIIGVEGVVFKTRTGEVSIKVSRLVLLSKSLQVLPPCVSVTLSKSVDLPGTQSSLSGKWG
;
A
#
# COMPACT_ATOMS: atom_id res chain seq x y z
N MET A 1 8.86 48.45 31.11
CA MET A 1 7.70 47.53 31.26
C MET A 1 7.92 46.38 30.25
N SER A 2 8.40 45.30 30.79
CA SER A 2 8.82 44.10 30.07
C SER A 2 7.59 43.23 29.85
N THR A 3 7.28 42.96 28.60
CA THR A 3 6.32 41.91 28.22
C THR A 3 7.14 40.66 27.90
N GLU A 4 7.13 39.71 28.81
CA GLU A 4 7.73 38.40 28.67
C GLU A 4 6.99 37.63 27.58
N ASP A 5 7.74 37.32 26.54
CA ASP A 5 7.34 36.43 25.47
C ASP A 5 7.34 34.99 26.03
N ARG A 6 6.15 34.52 26.41
CA ARG A 6 5.92 33.16 26.87
C ARG A 6 5.90 32.26 25.65
N ARG A 7 7.06 31.81 25.22
CA ARG A 7 7.18 30.71 24.24
C ARG A 7 6.63 29.44 24.89
N GLU A 8 5.41 29.11 24.55
CA GLU A 8 4.85 27.79 24.85
C GLU A 8 5.73 26.76 24.14
N ASN A 9 6.41 25.99 24.96
CA ASN A 9 7.19 24.84 24.56
C ASN A 9 6.20 23.74 24.17
N VAL A 10 5.79 23.73 22.91
CA VAL A 10 4.97 22.67 22.35
C VAL A 10 5.90 21.46 22.18
N ASN A 11 5.75 20.51 23.09
CA ASN A 11 6.44 19.23 23.04
C ASN A 11 5.98 18.45 21.80
N PRO A 12 6.84 18.12 20.83
CA PRO A 12 6.46 17.43 19.60
C PRO A 12 6.18 15.93 19.80
N GLU A 13 6.01 15.46 21.02
CA GLU A 13 5.78 14.04 21.34
C GLU A 13 4.30 13.64 21.52
N VAL A 14 3.36 14.54 21.27
CA VAL A 14 1.94 14.22 21.46
C VAL A 14 1.16 14.56 20.20
N GLU A 15 1.22 13.72 19.22
CA GLU A 15 0.14 13.42 18.28
C GLU A 15 0.48 12.15 17.48
N ALA A 16 0.99 11.11 18.14
CA ALA A 16 0.59 9.79 17.76
C ALA A 16 -0.86 9.70 18.28
N GLU A 17 -1.85 10.01 17.44
CA GLU A 17 -3.23 9.65 17.71
C GLU A 17 -3.22 8.17 18.07
N GLU A 18 -3.33 7.87 19.36
CA GLU A 18 -3.73 6.55 19.83
C GLU A 18 -5.08 6.34 19.15
N PHE A 19 -5.07 5.59 18.07
CA PHE A 19 -6.31 5.05 17.51
C PHE A 19 -6.95 4.27 18.63
N SER A 20 -7.96 4.86 19.27
CA SER A 20 -8.64 4.20 20.37
C SER A 20 -9.08 2.81 19.91
N GLU A 21 -9.07 1.83 20.78
CA GLU A 21 -9.53 0.48 20.44
C GLU A 21 -10.94 0.50 19.86
N GLU A 22 -11.75 1.47 20.25
CA GLU A 22 -13.10 1.72 19.73
C GLU A 22 -13.06 2.15 18.25
N ALA A 23 -12.22 3.12 17.88
CA ALA A 23 -12.09 3.55 16.49
C ALA A 23 -11.54 2.43 15.59
N LEU A 24 -10.62 1.60 16.08
CA LEU A 24 -10.15 0.41 15.37
C LEU A 24 -11.27 -0.63 15.23
N SER A 25 -12.12 -0.77 16.24
CA SER A 25 -13.28 -1.67 16.20
C SER A 25 -14.29 -1.22 15.17
N GLU A 26 -14.63 0.07 15.12
CA GLU A 26 -15.52 0.64 14.10
C GLU A 26 -14.98 0.45 12.68
N GLN A 27 -13.70 0.73 12.46
CA GLN A 27 -13.06 0.52 11.16
C GLN A 27 -13.12 -0.94 10.71
N ARG A 28 -12.94 -1.88 11.62
CA ARG A 28 -13.08 -3.32 11.34
C ARG A 28 -14.51 -3.70 10.97
N GLN A 29 -15.50 -3.11 11.65
CA GLN A 29 -16.91 -3.33 11.34
C GLN A 29 -17.27 -2.80 9.96
N ILE A 30 -16.88 -1.57 9.63
CA ILE A 30 -17.07 -0.97 8.31
C ILE A 30 -16.48 -1.83 7.20
N ARG A 31 -15.27 -2.35 7.38
CA ARG A 31 -14.61 -3.21 6.40
C ARG A 31 -15.32 -4.56 6.22
N ARG A 32 -15.85 -5.13 7.30
CA ARG A 32 -16.66 -6.36 7.25
C ARG A 32 -17.99 -6.11 6.52
N GLU A 33 -18.63 -4.98 6.76
CA GLU A 33 -19.85 -4.59 6.06
C GLU A 33 -19.62 -4.43 4.55
N LYS A 34 -18.55 -3.74 4.17
CA LYS A 34 -18.13 -3.63 2.77
C LYS A 34 -17.86 -5.00 2.13
N LEU A 35 -17.21 -5.92 2.85
CA LEU A 35 -17.00 -7.28 2.37
C LEU A 35 -18.33 -8.00 2.16
N ARG A 36 -19.26 -7.90 3.11
CA ARG A 36 -20.60 -8.51 3.01
C ARG A 36 -21.35 -7.99 1.79
N THR A 37 -21.35 -6.67 1.58
CA THR A 37 -21.96 -6.05 0.40
C THR A 37 -21.36 -6.59 -0.91
N LEU A 38 -20.04 -6.76 -0.98
CA LEU A 38 -19.37 -7.36 -2.14
C LEU A 38 -19.79 -8.82 -2.34
N GLN A 39 -19.89 -9.60 -1.27
CA GLN A 39 -20.33 -11.00 -1.34
C GLN A 39 -21.79 -11.13 -1.81
N GLU A 40 -22.69 -10.28 -1.30
CA GLU A 40 -24.09 -10.22 -1.72
C GLU A 40 -24.24 -9.81 -3.20
N ALA A 41 -23.34 -8.96 -3.70
CA ALA A 41 -23.25 -8.61 -5.12
C ALA A 41 -22.61 -9.70 -6.01
N GLY A 42 -22.26 -10.87 -5.45
CA GLY A 42 -21.61 -11.96 -6.18
C GLY A 42 -20.12 -11.72 -6.47
N ARG A 43 -19.52 -10.70 -5.85
CA ARG A 43 -18.11 -10.31 -6.03
C ARG A 43 -17.28 -10.68 -4.78
N ASN A 44 -17.31 -11.96 -4.42
CA ASN A 44 -16.53 -12.41 -3.26
C ASN A 44 -15.03 -12.46 -3.59
N PRO A 45 -14.20 -11.58 -2.97
CA PRO A 45 -12.77 -11.50 -3.28
C PRO A 45 -11.98 -12.75 -2.91
N PHE A 46 -12.54 -13.61 -2.06
CA PHE A 46 -11.87 -14.84 -1.63
C PHE A 46 -12.13 -16.03 -2.57
N LEU A 47 -12.92 -15.85 -3.62
CA LEU A 47 -13.14 -16.87 -4.66
C LEU A 47 -12.21 -16.72 -5.86
N GLU A 48 -11.54 -15.57 -6.00
CA GLU A 48 -10.51 -15.36 -7.04
C GLU A 48 -9.19 -16.02 -6.59
N GLU A 49 -9.07 -17.29 -6.87
CA GLU A 49 -7.91 -18.09 -6.44
C GLU A 49 -6.68 -17.92 -7.35
N ASN A 50 -6.87 -17.51 -8.61
CA ASN A 50 -5.81 -17.47 -9.62
C ASN A 50 -5.75 -16.10 -10.30
N TRP A 51 -4.72 -15.32 -9.98
CA TRP A 51 -4.35 -14.13 -10.72
C TRP A 51 -3.01 -14.34 -11.41
N ASN A 52 -2.98 -14.23 -12.73
CA ASN A 52 -1.76 -14.45 -13.50
C ASN A 52 -0.90 -13.17 -13.49
N VAL A 53 0.16 -13.17 -12.69
CA VAL A 53 1.13 -12.06 -12.64
C VAL A 53 2.17 -12.25 -13.74
N THR A 54 2.26 -11.28 -14.67
CA THR A 54 3.25 -11.30 -15.76
C THR A 54 4.47 -10.46 -15.45
N ALA A 55 4.36 -9.44 -14.59
CA ALA A 55 5.47 -8.57 -14.23
C ALA A 55 5.34 -8.08 -12.78
N HIS A 56 6.45 -7.72 -12.18
CA HIS A 56 6.51 -7.12 -10.85
C HIS A 56 6.92 -5.65 -10.92
N SER A 57 6.65 -4.91 -9.85
CA SER A 57 6.85 -3.46 -9.74
C SER A 57 8.25 -3.00 -10.13
N MET A 58 9.29 -3.69 -9.65
CA MET A 58 10.67 -3.32 -9.96
C MET A 58 11.11 -3.78 -11.35
N ASP A 59 10.57 -4.90 -11.85
CA ASP A 59 10.84 -5.35 -13.23
C ASP A 59 10.35 -4.31 -14.24
N ILE A 60 9.15 -3.75 -14.00
CA ILE A 60 8.58 -2.70 -14.85
C ILE A 60 9.40 -1.41 -14.75
N LYS A 61 9.79 -0.99 -13.54
CA LYS A 61 10.56 0.24 -13.34
C LYS A 61 11.97 0.15 -13.95
N ASN A 62 12.64 -0.99 -13.79
CA ASN A 62 14.00 -1.20 -14.26
C ASN A 62 14.07 -1.40 -15.79
N ASN A 63 13.03 -1.96 -16.38
CA ASN A 63 12.96 -2.26 -17.81
C ASN A 63 11.94 -1.38 -18.54
N PHE A 64 11.70 -0.16 -18.05
CA PHE A 64 10.66 0.72 -18.57
C PHE A 64 10.74 0.90 -20.08
N GLU A 65 11.91 1.16 -20.64
CA GLU A 65 12.12 1.38 -22.08
C GLU A 65 11.66 0.20 -22.95
N ALA A 66 11.80 -1.04 -22.43
CA ALA A 66 11.35 -2.24 -23.13
C ALA A 66 9.87 -2.57 -22.88
N MET A 67 9.30 -2.03 -21.79
CA MET A 67 7.92 -2.33 -21.35
C MET A 67 6.96 -1.17 -21.57
N GLU A 68 7.43 -0.04 -22.04
CA GLU A 68 6.58 1.09 -22.39
C GLU A 68 5.52 0.67 -23.42
N ASP A 69 4.29 1.09 -23.21
CA ASP A 69 3.11 0.71 -24.00
C ASP A 69 2.77 -0.80 -24.06
N GLN A 70 3.44 -1.63 -23.25
CA GLN A 70 3.09 -3.04 -23.14
C GLN A 70 2.03 -3.26 -22.04
N GLU A 71 1.18 -4.25 -22.30
CA GLU A 71 0.19 -4.72 -21.34
C GLU A 71 0.85 -5.64 -20.32
N VAL A 72 0.63 -5.34 -19.04
CA VAL A 72 1.17 -6.10 -17.92
C VAL A 72 0.07 -6.44 -16.93
N SER A 73 0.26 -7.55 -16.23
CA SER A 73 -0.58 -7.97 -15.12
C SER A 73 0.25 -8.04 -13.83
N CYS A 74 -0.18 -7.32 -12.81
CA CYS A 74 0.47 -7.23 -11.52
C CYS A 74 -0.52 -7.53 -10.40
N ALA A 75 -0.01 -7.94 -9.24
CA ALA A 75 -0.80 -8.02 -8.03
C ALA A 75 -0.03 -7.38 -6.87
N GLY A 76 -0.75 -6.70 -5.98
CA GLY A 76 -0.11 -6.04 -4.86
C GLY A 76 -1.10 -5.51 -3.84
N ARG A 77 -0.57 -5.10 -2.69
CA ARG A 77 -1.31 -4.48 -1.61
C ARG A 77 -1.45 -2.99 -1.86
N ILE A 78 -2.65 -2.45 -1.71
CA ILE A 78 -2.89 -1.01 -1.78
C ILE A 78 -2.23 -0.34 -0.56
N MET A 79 -1.33 0.60 -0.83
CA MET A 79 -0.61 1.36 0.19
C MET A 79 -1.05 2.82 0.28
N ALA A 80 -1.55 3.38 -0.82
CA ALA A 80 -2.05 4.74 -0.86
C ALA A 80 -3.14 4.92 -1.90
N PHE A 81 -4.06 5.85 -1.62
CA PHE A 81 -5.10 6.31 -2.54
C PHE A 81 -5.01 7.82 -2.72
N ARG A 82 -5.13 8.28 -3.98
CA ARG A 82 -5.25 9.68 -4.33
C ARG A 82 -6.39 9.86 -5.34
N HIS A 83 -7.53 10.33 -4.87
CA HIS A 83 -8.69 10.57 -5.72
C HIS A 83 -8.58 11.93 -6.41
N MET A 84 -8.79 11.95 -7.73
CA MET A 84 -8.75 13.14 -8.56
C MET A 84 -9.98 13.22 -9.48
N GLY A 85 -11.16 13.29 -8.89
CA GLY A 85 -12.42 13.40 -9.61
C GLY A 85 -12.79 12.12 -10.38
N LYS A 86 -12.63 12.12 -11.71
CA LYS A 86 -12.95 10.99 -12.58
C LYS A 86 -11.83 9.96 -12.70
N ALA A 87 -10.71 10.20 -12.07
CA ALA A 87 -9.56 9.31 -12.03
C ALA A 87 -9.01 9.19 -10.62
N SER A 88 -8.25 8.16 -10.37
CA SER A 88 -7.55 7.94 -9.10
C SER A 88 -6.16 7.41 -9.36
N PHE A 89 -5.22 7.81 -8.52
CA PHE A 89 -3.92 7.14 -8.44
C PHE A 89 -3.90 6.28 -7.19
N ILE A 90 -3.42 5.07 -7.33
CA ILE A 90 -3.15 4.17 -6.22
C ILE A 90 -1.71 3.70 -6.29
N ASP A 91 -1.09 3.52 -5.15
CA ASP A 91 0.21 2.89 -5.06
C ASP A 91 -0.01 1.45 -4.56
N ILE A 92 0.40 0.46 -5.34
CA ILE A 92 0.40 -0.94 -4.93
C ILE A 92 1.81 -1.39 -4.60
N GLN A 93 1.91 -2.25 -3.60
CA GLN A 93 3.17 -2.86 -3.18
C GLN A 93 3.10 -4.36 -3.39
N ASP A 94 4.05 -4.88 -4.15
CA ASP A 94 4.32 -6.31 -4.30
C ASP A 94 5.55 -6.75 -3.51
N LYS A 95 6.07 -7.95 -3.78
CA LYS A 95 7.27 -8.48 -3.11
C LYS A 95 8.56 -7.76 -3.46
N GLN A 96 8.59 -7.05 -4.60
CA GLN A 96 9.80 -6.37 -5.08
C GLN A 96 9.81 -4.88 -4.73
N GLY A 97 8.64 -4.21 -4.66
CA GLY A 97 8.57 -2.79 -4.39
C GLY A 97 7.19 -2.20 -4.56
N ARG A 98 7.14 -0.93 -4.94
CA ARG A 98 5.89 -0.19 -5.16
C ARG A 98 5.81 0.30 -6.59
N ILE A 99 4.60 0.29 -7.15
CA ILE A 99 4.31 0.90 -8.44
C ILE A 99 3.00 1.69 -8.35
N GLN A 100 2.97 2.81 -9.05
CA GLN A 100 1.78 3.63 -9.18
C GLN A 100 0.86 3.04 -10.26
N CYS A 101 -0.45 3.04 -9.98
CA CYS A 101 -1.47 2.67 -10.94
C CYS A 101 -2.42 3.84 -11.16
N PHE A 102 -2.72 4.15 -12.39
CA PHE A 102 -3.68 5.15 -12.81
C PHE A 102 -5.00 4.48 -13.17
N VAL A 103 -6.03 4.75 -12.39
CA VAL A 103 -7.37 4.18 -12.56
C VAL A 103 -8.31 5.28 -13.03
N ALA A 104 -8.73 5.21 -14.28
CA ALA A 104 -9.68 6.15 -14.87
C ALA A 104 -11.07 5.52 -14.98
N LYS A 105 -12.12 6.29 -14.65
CA LYS A 105 -13.52 5.86 -14.78
C LYS A 105 -13.86 5.44 -16.20
N ASP A 106 -13.35 6.18 -17.20
CA ASP A 106 -13.63 5.93 -18.61
C ASP A 106 -12.97 4.63 -19.13
N ALA A 107 -11.84 4.22 -18.55
CA ALA A 107 -11.13 3.00 -18.93
C ALA A 107 -11.69 1.76 -18.23
N LEU A 108 -12.05 1.89 -16.96
CA LEU A 108 -12.54 0.77 -16.14
C LEU A 108 -14.04 0.52 -16.30
N GLY A 109 -14.79 1.57 -16.68
CA GLY A 109 -16.26 1.58 -16.66
C GLY A 109 -16.81 2.11 -15.34
N GLU A 110 -18.04 2.63 -15.40
CA GLU A 110 -18.65 3.30 -14.25
C GLU A 110 -18.92 2.35 -13.09
N GLU A 111 -19.39 1.15 -13.39
CA GLU A 111 -19.74 0.13 -12.39
C GLU A 111 -18.47 -0.32 -11.64
N GLU A 112 -17.46 -0.76 -12.36
CA GLU A 112 -16.18 -1.22 -11.78
C GLU A 112 -15.48 -0.10 -11.01
N TYR A 113 -15.54 1.13 -11.51
CA TYR A 113 -14.97 2.28 -10.81
C TYR A 113 -15.71 2.59 -9.49
N ASN A 114 -17.03 2.36 -9.43
CA ASN A 114 -17.80 2.52 -8.19
C ASN A 114 -17.45 1.42 -7.17
N TYR A 115 -17.24 0.18 -7.59
CA TYR A 115 -16.72 -0.88 -6.70
C TYR A 115 -15.32 -0.56 -6.22
N PHE A 116 -14.44 -0.11 -7.11
CA PHE A 116 -13.09 0.31 -6.76
C PHE A 116 -13.06 1.38 -5.65
N LYS A 117 -14.01 2.31 -5.64
CA LYS A 117 -14.11 3.31 -4.55
C LYS A 117 -14.39 2.73 -3.17
N THR A 118 -14.89 1.50 -3.09
CA THR A 118 -15.15 0.82 -1.82
C THR A 118 -13.92 0.12 -1.25
N TYR A 119 -12.83 0.03 -2.03
CA TYR A 119 -11.61 -0.61 -1.60
C TYR A 119 -10.89 0.23 -0.54
N ASP A 120 -10.13 -0.42 0.30
CA ASP A 120 -9.43 0.21 1.41
C ASP A 120 -7.91 0.00 1.31
N ILE A 121 -7.17 0.88 1.98
CA ILE A 121 -5.72 0.68 2.17
C ILE A 121 -5.52 -0.65 2.89
N GLY A 122 -4.62 -1.47 2.36
CA GLY A 122 -4.34 -2.81 2.85
C GLY A 122 -4.98 -3.93 2.02
N ASP A 123 -5.99 -3.63 1.19
CA ASP A 123 -6.58 -4.61 0.28
C ASP A 123 -5.53 -5.12 -0.72
N ILE A 124 -5.64 -6.37 -1.12
CA ILE A 124 -4.80 -6.95 -2.17
C ILE A 124 -5.62 -6.98 -3.46
N ILE A 125 -5.07 -6.42 -4.51
CA ILE A 125 -5.70 -6.32 -5.82
C ILE A 125 -4.82 -6.88 -6.91
N GLY A 126 -5.47 -7.39 -7.95
CA GLY A 126 -4.87 -7.64 -9.25
C GLY A 126 -5.19 -6.50 -10.20
N VAL A 127 -4.24 -6.05 -10.97
CA VAL A 127 -4.37 -5.01 -11.97
C VAL A 127 -3.80 -5.47 -13.30
N GLU A 128 -4.54 -5.23 -14.38
CA GLU A 128 -4.06 -5.37 -15.75
C GLU A 128 -4.11 -3.99 -16.39
N GLY A 129 -3.11 -3.68 -17.19
CA GLY A 129 -3.05 -2.39 -17.86
C GLY A 129 -1.76 -2.16 -18.61
N VAL A 130 -1.64 -0.98 -19.19
CA VAL A 130 -0.52 -0.58 -20.03
C VAL A 130 0.48 0.24 -19.23
N VAL A 131 1.76 -0.08 -19.37
CA VAL A 131 2.86 0.66 -18.74
C VAL A 131 3.05 2.00 -19.46
N PHE A 132 3.11 3.07 -18.69
CA PHE A 132 3.35 4.42 -19.22
C PHE A 132 4.12 5.28 -18.22
N LYS A 133 4.63 6.39 -18.69
CA LYS A 133 5.28 7.39 -17.84
C LYS A 133 4.38 8.62 -17.66
N THR A 134 4.17 9.02 -16.42
CA THR A 134 3.40 10.22 -16.12
C THR A 134 4.16 11.49 -16.53
N ARG A 135 3.45 12.60 -16.61
CA ARG A 135 4.06 13.92 -16.91
C ARG A 135 5.15 14.33 -15.90
N THR A 136 5.08 13.80 -14.69
CA THR A 136 6.07 14.02 -13.62
C THR A 136 7.26 13.05 -13.69
N GLY A 137 7.25 12.13 -14.66
CA GLY A 137 8.32 11.15 -14.85
C GLY A 137 8.16 9.85 -14.07
N GLU A 138 7.06 9.65 -13.35
CA GLU A 138 6.81 8.41 -12.59
C GLU A 138 6.32 7.30 -13.53
N VAL A 139 6.98 6.13 -13.44
CA VAL A 139 6.54 4.92 -14.16
C VAL A 139 5.29 4.37 -13.51
N SER A 140 4.25 4.20 -14.29
CA SER A 140 2.91 3.86 -13.83
C SER A 140 2.21 2.88 -14.75
N ILE A 141 1.18 2.21 -14.23
CA ILE A 141 0.29 1.33 -15.01
C ILE A 141 -1.03 2.05 -15.23
N LYS A 142 -1.44 2.22 -16.49
CA LYS A 142 -2.78 2.67 -16.85
C LYS A 142 -3.72 1.48 -16.82
N VAL A 143 -4.53 1.39 -15.80
CA VAL A 143 -5.37 0.22 -15.51
C VAL A 143 -6.52 0.13 -16.48
N SER A 144 -6.66 -1.04 -17.11
CA SER A 144 -7.78 -1.45 -17.95
C SER A 144 -8.72 -2.43 -17.24
N ARG A 145 -8.17 -3.26 -16.34
CA ARG A 145 -8.93 -4.22 -15.53
C ARG A 145 -8.38 -4.24 -14.11
N LEU A 146 -9.28 -4.36 -13.15
CA LEU A 146 -8.95 -4.36 -11.73
C LEU A 146 -9.85 -5.36 -10.98
N VAL A 147 -9.24 -6.20 -10.15
CA VAL A 147 -9.96 -7.23 -9.37
C VAL A 147 -9.49 -7.19 -7.91
N LEU A 148 -10.42 -7.28 -6.98
CA LEU A 148 -10.12 -7.43 -5.56
C LEU A 148 -9.82 -8.90 -5.26
N LEU A 149 -8.58 -9.22 -4.92
CA LEU A 149 -8.12 -10.57 -4.62
C LEU A 149 -8.26 -10.92 -3.13
N SER A 150 -8.13 -9.93 -2.26
CA SER A 150 -8.31 -10.13 -0.82
C SER A 150 -8.65 -8.83 -0.11
N LYS A 151 -9.68 -8.87 0.74
CA LYS A 151 -10.10 -7.73 1.56
C LYS A 151 -9.32 -7.69 2.88
N SER A 152 -8.69 -6.57 3.16
CA SER A 152 -8.05 -6.33 4.46
C SER A 152 -9.11 -5.98 5.51
N LEU A 153 -9.38 -6.89 6.42
CA LEU A 153 -10.33 -6.68 7.52
C LEU A 153 -9.72 -5.96 8.72
N GLN A 154 -8.40 -5.95 8.80
CA GLN A 154 -7.64 -5.24 9.82
C GLN A 154 -7.12 -3.91 9.26
N VAL A 155 -7.16 -2.87 10.08
CA VAL A 155 -6.49 -1.62 9.75
C VAL A 155 -4.99 -1.85 9.89
N LEU A 156 -4.23 -1.55 8.85
CA LEU A 156 -2.78 -1.56 8.95
C LEU A 156 -2.34 -0.39 9.84
N PRO A 157 -1.43 -0.60 10.78
CA PRO A 157 -0.85 0.50 11.52
C PRO A 157 -0.18 1.46 10.51
N PRO A 158 -0.17 2.78 10.79
CA PRO A 158 0.59 3.70 9.96
C PRO A 158 2.03 3.18 9.86
N CYS A 159 2.55 3.07 8.64
CA CYS A 159 3.95 2.70 8.45
C CYS A 159 4.82 3.79 9.08
N VAL A 160 5.21 3.60 10.31
CA VAL A 160 6.34 4.31 10.87
C VAL A 160 7.51 3.86 10.02
N SER A 161 8.08 4.76 9.24
CA SER A 161 9.35 4.52 8.55
C SER A 161 10.37 4.31 9.66
N VAL A 162 10.56 3.07 10.07
CA VAL A 162 11.70 2.71 10.90
C VAL A 162 12.90 2.85 9.98
N THR A 163 13.47 4.04 10.00
CA THR A 163 14.83 4.24 9.52
C THR A 163 15.69 3.38 10.43
N LEU A 164 16.06 2.19 9.97
CA LEU A 164 17.09 1.36 10.58
C LEU A 164 18.43 2.08 10.44
N SER A 165 18.60 3.15 11.21
CA SER A 165 19.89 3.76 11.49
C SER A 165 20.13 3.58 12.97
N LYS A 166 20.59 2.39 13.33
CA LYS A 166 21.55 2.16 14.40
C LYS A 166 21.91 0.68 14.41
N SER A 167 23.14 0.40 14.01
CA SER A 167 23.87 -0.77 14.42
C SER A 167 23.61 -1.01 15.91
N VAL A 168 22.90 -2.09 16.24
CA VAL A 168 22.88 -2.56 17.61
C VAL A 168 24.22 -3.20 17.85
N ASP A 169 25.14 -2.46 18.47
CA ASP A 169 26.31 -3.04 19.08
C ASP A 169 25.85 -4.02 20.16
N LEU A 170 25.90 -5.29 19.84
CA LEU A 170 25.75 -6.34 20.82
C LEU A 170 26.94 -6.28 21.78
N PRO A 171 26.74 -6.12 23.08
CA PRO A 171 27.84 -6.16 24.05
C PRO A 171 28.47 -7.55 24.03
N GLY A 172 29.80 -7.53 23.92
CA GLY A 172 30.65 -8.68 23.69
C GLY A 172 30.39 -9.86 24.62
N THR A 173 30.23 -11.02 24.03
CA THR A 173 30.54 -12.29 24.66
C THR A 173 32.05 -12.55 24.50
N GLN A 174 32.82 -12.15 25.50
CA GLN A 174 34.17 -12.69 25.70
C GLN A 174 33.99 -14.13 26.17
N SER A 175 34.22 -15.09 25.31
CA SER A 175 34.56 -16.46 25.73
C SER A 175 36.03 -16.67 25.51
N SER A 176 36.78 -16.43 26.56
CA SER A 176 38.13 -16.98 26.76
C SER A 176 37.99 -18.50 26.94
N LEU A 177 38.42 -19.27 25.96
CA LEU A 177 38.80 -20.64 26.15
C LEU A 177 40.21 -20.87 25.63
N SER A 178 41.16 -20.64 26.52
CA SER A 178 42.50 -21.21 26.46
C SER A 178 42.39 -22.69 26.76
N GLY A 179 42.41 -23.54 25.76
CA GLY A 179 42.52 -24.98 25.86
C GLY A 179 43.88 -25.44 25.28
N LYS A 180 44.85 -25.54 26.13
CA LYS A 180 46.13 -26.19 25.91
C LYS A 180 45.92 -27.68 25.80
N TRP A 181 46.32 -28.29 24.68
CA TRP A 181 46.55 -29.74 24.60
C TRP A 181 48.01 -29.95 24.21
N GLY A 182 48.71 -30.66 25.08
CA GLY A 182 50.04 -31.18 24.89
C GLY A 182 50.10 -32.42 24.02
#